data_c273b941c357e4f4b227e0fb357debf3
#
_entry.id   c273b941c357e4f4b227e0fb357debf3
#
_cell.length_a   1.000
_cell.length_b   1.000
_cell.length_c   1.000
_cell.angle_alpha   90.00
_cell.angle_beta   90.00
_cell.angle_gamma   90.00
#
_symmetry.space_group_name_H-M   'P 1'
#
loop_
_entity.id
_entity.type
_entity.pdbx_description
1 polymer ?
#
loop_
_entity_poly.entity_id
_entity_poly.type
_entity_poly.pdbx_seq_one_letter_code
_entity_poly.pdbx_strand_id
1 'polypeptide(L)'
;MKNLRSLLFSFLLTVLYFSTQAQTSPQDIQFVRQGVRRLIFDATQSIPLTALKPAEIVGMSAMYPVEHALEKQATIRAENNILTIQSEQETRTSIWFGGFNPFATYTLDLAGCTGQGEVGFEFSDAKKTNQFFVVVGFADGFLTKARLRVLHNAVVVADESIATNLTGKERAEGQLILQMLGSGLVLYQQNSGLPQPIGQSDFNQYLDLRKKEYIYGFQSKLNIHLQEGSVGIRSVEAGLSTGNGLADIRAITYENGDPLLDQGRLWYTMSIRGRALPHHIQGVFSMNPTVFD
;
A
#
# COMPACT_ATOMS: atom_id res chain seq x y z
N MET A 1 -45.62 -49.47 -5.10
CA MET A 1 -45.87 -48.14 -5.72
C MET A 1 -45.69 -46.95 -4.79
N LYS A 2 -45.84 -47.07 -3.45
CA LYS A 2 -45.62 -45.96 -2.50
C LYS A 2 -44.11 -45.53 -2.39
N ASN A 3 -43.19 -46.49 -2.46
CA ASN A 3 -41.77 -46.24 -2.32
C ASN A 3 -41.14 -45.52 -3.53
N LEU A 4 -41.70 -45.72 -4.73
CA LEU A 4 -41.19 -45.08 -5.95
C LEU A 4 -41.51 -43.56 -6.00
N ARG A 5 -42.67 -43.16 -5.45
CA ARG A 5 -43.08 -41.72 -5.36
C ARG A 5 -42.22 -40.95 -4.34
N SER A 6 -41.86 -41.61 -3.24
CA SER A 6 -41.00 -41.00 -2.23
C SER A 6 -39.58 -40.77 -2.75
N LEU A 7 -39.03 -41.75 -3.52
CA LEU A 7 -37.72 -41.63 -4.15
C LEU A 7 -37.66 -40.53 -5.22
N LEU A 8 -38.72 -40.42 -6.05
CA LEU A 8 -38.82 -39.34 -7.05
C LEU A 8 -38.93 -37.97 -6.41
N PHE A 9 -39.65 -37.83 -5.30
CA PHE A 9 -39.80 -36.57 -4.60
C PHE A 9 -38.50 -36.12 -3.92
N SER A 10 -37.75 -37.06 -3.32
CA SER A 10 -36.41 -36.79 -2.77
C SER A 10 -35.40 -36.42 -3.85
N PHE A 11 -35.45 -37.06 -5.01
CA PHE A 11 -34.56 -36.73 -6.13
C PHE A 11 -34.88 -35.34 -6.73
N LEU A 12 -36.17 -35.02 -6.84
CA LEU A 12 -36.58 -33.67 -7.30
C LEU A 12 -36.16 -32.54 -6.33
N LEU A 13 -36.26 -32.83 -5.02
CA LEU A 13 -35.78 -31.87 -4.00
C LEU A 13 -34.27 -31.71 -4.04
N THR A 14 -33.51 -32.76 -4.27
CA THR A 14 -32.04 -32.68 -4.38
C THR A 14 -31.61 -31.95 -5.65
N VAL A 15 -32.29 -32.15 -6.78
CA VAL A 15 -32.02 -31.42 -8.02
C VAL A 15 -32.38 -29.96 -7.89
N LEU A 16 -33.45 -29.58 -7.19
CA LEU A 16 -33.80 -28.18 -6.89
C LEU A 16 -32.83 -27.52 -5.94
N TYR A 17 -32.19 -28.26 -5.03
CA TYR A 17 -31.17 -27.74 -4.14
C TYR A 17 -29.85 -27.45 -4.87
N PHE A 18 -29.52 -28.17 -5.94
CA PHE A 18 -28.32 -27.90 -6.74
C PHE A 18 -28.51 -26.79 -7.79
N SER A 19 -29.72 -26.37 -8.09
CA SER A 19 -29.97 -25.31 -9.08
C SER A 19 -30.04 -23.90 -8.50
N THR A 20 -29.91 -23.72 -7.18
CA THR A 20 -29.76 -22.41 -6.54
C THR A 20 -28.32 -22.19 -6.05
N GLN A 21 -27.34 -22.49 -6.87
CA GLN A 21 -26.10 -21.76 -6.69
C GLN A 21 -26.42 -20.33 -7.07
N ALA A 22 -26.64 -19.51 -6.05
CA ALA A 22 -26.83 -18.07 -6.23
C ALA A 22 -25.66 -17.58 -7.06
N GLN A 23 -25.95 -17.06 -8.23
CA GLN A 23 -24.96 -16.43 -9.08
C GLN A 23 -24.31 -15.35 -8.23
N THR A 24 -23.04 -15.53 -7.90
CA THR A 24 -22.31 -14.60 -7.03
C THR A 24 -22.29 -13.25 -7.71
N SER A 25 -22.99 -12.29 -7.15
CA SER A 25 -22.94 -10.91 -7.63
C SER A 25 -21.54 -10.35 -7.42
N PRO A 26 -21.03 -9.45 -8.28
CA PRO A 26 -19.77 -8.74 -8.01
C PRO A 26 -19.73 -8.05 -6.65
N GLN A 27 -20.89 -7.71 -6.08
CA GLN A 27 -21.01 -7.14 -4.74
C GLN A 27 -20.75 -8.17 -3.64
N ASP A 28 -20.97 -9.45 -3.89
CA ASP A 28 -20.72 -10.55 -2.94
C ASP A 28 -19.25 -10.96 -2.95
N ILE A 29 -18.51 -10.59 -3.98
CA ILE A 29 -17.06 -10.73 -4.02
C ILE A 29 -16.49 -9.56 -3.22
N GLN A 30 -15.79 -9.85 -2.12
CA GLN A 30 -15.18 -8.83 -1.28
C GLN A 30 -14.03 -8.12 -2.03
N PHE A 31 -14.37 -7.23 -2.92
CA PHE A 31 -13.41 -6.28 -3.47
C PHE A 31 -13.20 -5.16 -2.47
N VAL A 32 -11.99 -5.09 -1.96
CA VAL A 32 -11.60 -3.91 -1.19
C VAL A 32 -11.33 -2.80 -2.19
N ARG A 33 -12.32 -1.93 -2.43
CA ARG A 33 -12.11 -0.69 -3.16
C ARG A 33 -11.21 0.20 -2.32
N GLN A 34 -9.95 0.32 -2.72
CA GLN A 34 -9.09 1.31 -2.11
C GLN A 34 -9.30 2.66 -2.80
N GLY A 35 -9.75 3.61 -2.03
CA GLY A 35 -9.66 5.01 -2.41
C GLY A 35 -8.21 5.50 -2.27
N VAL A 36 -7.85 6.48 -3.06
CA VAL A 36 -6.60 7.24 -2.85
C VAL A 36 -6.71 7.93 -1.50
N ARG A 37 -5.70 7.77 -0.65
CA ARG A 37 -5.54 8.55 0.58
C ARG A 37 -4.38 9.50 0.43
N ARG A 38 -4.65 10.73 0.74
CA ARG A 38 -3.66 11.80 0.68
C ARG A 38 -3.58 12.48 2.03
N LEU A 39 -2.38 12.60 2.56
CA LEU A 39 -2.07 13.44 3.70
C LEU A 39 -1.37 14.69 3.18
N ILE A 40 -2.00 15.85 3.32
CA ILE A 40 -1.47 17.13 2.89
C ILE A 40 -1.09 17.92 4.14
N PHE A 41 0.11 18.46 4.15
CA PHE A 41 0.60 19.35 5.20
C PHE A 41 0.43 20.80 4.76
N ASP A 42 -0.38 21.53 5.49
CA ASP A 42 -0.78 22.91 5.19
C ASP A 42 -0.18 23.88 6.22
N ALA A 43 0.23 25.05 5.78
CA ALA A 43 0.76 26.12 6.63
C ALA A 43 -0.24 26.62 7.68
N THR A 44 -1.54 26.43 7.45
CA THR A 44 -2.59 26.79 8.42
C THR A 44 -2.72 25.78 9.54
N GLN A 45 -2.12 24.59 9.40
CA GLN A 45 -2.10 23.53 10.41
C GLN A 45 -0.85 23.65 11.29
N SER A 46 -0.67 24.77 11.95
CA SER A 46 0.45 24.98 12.90
C SER A 46 0.27 24.23 14.22
N ILE A 47 -0.27 23.02 14.18
CA ILE A 47 -0.47 22.20 15.34
C ILE A 47 0.72 21.26 15.47
N PRO A 48 1.37 21.15 16.64
CA PRO A 48 2.39 20.14 16.85
C PRO A 48 1.82 18.74 16.54
N LEU A 49 2.49 17.96 15.70
CA LEU A 49 2.05 16.60 15.38
C LEU A 49 1.82 15.74 16.63
N THR A 50 2.54 16.02 17.72
CA THR A 50 2.34 15.41 19.02
C THR A 50 0.97 15.67 19.64
N ALA A 51 0.29 16.76 19.23
CA ALA A 51 -1.05 17.11 19.66
C ALA A 51 -2.14 16.62 18.72
N LEU A 52 -1.79 16.15 17.52
CA LEU A 52 -2.75 15.66 16.54
C LEU A 52 -3.16 14.23 16.90
N LYS A 53 -4.45 14.03 17.06
CA LYS A 53 -5.00 12.69 17.08
C LYS A 53 -5.16 12.18 15.66
N PRO A 54 -4.84 10.92 15.38
CA PRO A 54 -4.95 10.37 14.04
C PRO A 54 -6.32 10.54 13.38
N ALA A 55 -7.38 10.45 14.18
CA ALA A 55 -8.75 10.67 13.73
C ALA A 55 -9.00 12.10 13.25
N GLU A 56 -8.29 13.09 13.77
CA GLU A 56 -8.41 14.49 13.37
C GLU A 56 -7.65 14.77 12.08
N ILE A 57 -6.50 14.10 11.87
CA ILE A 57 -5.71 14.27 10.65
C ILE A 57 -6.45 13.72 9.42
N VAL A 58 -7.16 12.61 9.56
CA VAL A 58 -7.78 11.90 8.44
C VAL A 58 -9.30 11.94 8.44
N GLY A 59 -9.92 12.61 9.42
CA GLY A 59 -11.39 12.68 9.54
C GLY A 59 -12.05 11.33 9.80
N MET A 60 -11.32 10.36 10.34
CA MET A 60 -11.84 9.05 10.69
C MET A 60 -11.90 8.90 12.21
N SER A 61 -13.08 8.61 12.73
CA SER A 61 -13.21 8.07 14.08
C SER A 61 -12.45 6.76 14.16
N ALA A 62 -11.69 6.57 15.24
CA ALA A 62 -10.77 5.47 15.40
C ALA A 62 -11.44 4.09 15.24
N MET A 63 -11.44 3.55 14.04
CA MET A 63 -11.72 2.13 13.82
C MET A 63 -10.51 1.24 14.17
N TYR A 64 -9.32 1.84 14.26
CA TYR A 64 -8.07 1.18 14.64
C TYR A 64 -7.26 2.08 15.57
N PRO A 65 -6.59 1.53 16.58
CA PRO A 65 -5.67 2.30 17.40
C PRO A 65 -4.50 2.74 16.53
N VAL A 66 -4.44 4.02 16.27
CA VAL A 66 -3.39 4.61 15.44
C VAL A 66 -2.42 5.31 16.37
N GLU A 67 -1.18 4.86 16.33
CA GLU A 67 -0.11 5.44 17.12
C GLU A 67 0.84 6.22 16.21
N HIS A 68 1.12 7.46 16.60
CA HIS A 68 2.30 8.16 16.15
C HIS A 68 3.40 7.95 17.19
N ALA A 69 4.51 7.36 16.77
CA ALA A 69 5.70 7.31 17.61
C ALA A 69 6.55 8.54 17.28
N LEU A 70 6.55 9.51 18.17
CA LEU A 70 7.33 10.73 18.05
C LEU A 70 8.33 10.78 19.21
N GLU A 71 9.58 10.93 18.87
CA GLU A 71 10.62 11.09 19.88
C GLU A 71 10.76 12.55 20.30
N LYS A 72 11.03 12.78 21.58
CA LYS A 72 11.05 14.12 22.17
C LYS A 72 12.13 15.04 21.61
N GLN A 73 13.18 14.48 21.02
CA GLN A 73 14.31 15.21 20.47
C GLN A 73 13.99 15.87 19.11
N ALA A 74 12.97 15.36 18.40
CA ALA A 74 12.60 15.90 17.11
C ALA A 74 11.81 17.21 17.26
N THR A 75 12.20 18.21 16.51
CA THR A 75 11.39 19.39 16.25
C THR A 75 10.52 19.12 15.03
N ILE A 76 9.21 19.31 15.17
CA ILE A 76 8.24 19.04 14.11
C ILE A 76 7.49 20.34 13.83
N ARG A 77 7.49 20.77 12.55
CA ARG A 77 6.80 21.96 12.07
C ARG A 77 6.02 21.65 10.81
N ALA A 78 4.84 22.26 10.68
CA ALA A 78 4.05 22.22 9.46
C ALA A 78 3.86 23.66 8.97
N GLU A 79 4.60 24.05 7.96
CA GLU A 79 4.61 25.40 7.41
C GLU A 79 4.69 25.34 5.88
N ASN A 80 3.99 26.23 5.18
CA ASN A 80 4.02 26.33 3.71
C ASN A 80 3.73 24.98 3.00
N ASN A 81 2.78 24.22 3.50
CA ASN A 81 2.42 22.87 3.00
C ASN A 81 3.58 21.86 3.08
N ILE A 82 4.54 22.08 3.97
CA ILE A 82 5.65 21.17 4.21
C ILE A 82 5.64 20.78 5.70
N LEU A 83 5.65 19.47 5.96
CA LEU A 83 5.96 18.93 7.26
C LEU A 83 7.48 18.76 7.36
N THR A 84 8.12 19.51 8.25
CA THR A 84 9.55 19.36 8.52
C THR A 84 9.77 18.66 9.86
N ILE A 85 10.58 17.63 9.83
CA ILE A 85 11.05 16.89 11.00
C ILE A 85 12.54 17.11 11.08
N GLN A 86 13.02 17.70 12.18
CA GLN A 86 14.42 18.06 12.37
C GLN A 86 14.93 17.57 13.73
N SER A 87 16.18 17.11 13.76
CA SER A 87 16.87 16.75 14.99
C SER A 87 18.38 16.93 14.83
N GLU A 88 19.05 17.31 15.93
CA GLU A 88 20.51 17.35 16.05
C GLU A 88 21.06 16.05 16.66
N GLN A 89 20.18 15.12 16.99
CA GLN A 89 20.52 13.84 17.63
C GLN A 89 19.75 12.70 16.96
N GLU A 90 20.21 11.47 17.18
CA GLU A 90 19.50 10.32 16.67
C GLU A 90 18.04 10.31 17.15
N THR A 91 17.11 10.26 16.22
CA THR A 91 15.67 10.20 16.50
C THR A 91 14.93 9.36 15.50
N ARG A 92 13.83 8.77 15.93
CA ARG A 92 12.92 7.99 15.08
C ARG A 92 11.51 8.51 15.21
N THR A 93 10.89 8.71 14.06
CA THR A 93 9.52 9.19 13.96
C THR A 93 8.75 8.27 13.03
N SER A 94 7.59 7.82 13.48
CA SER A 94 6.68 7.00 12.69
C SER A 94 5.32 7.68 12.64
N ILE A 95 4.82 7.97 11.43
CA ILE A 95 3.59 8.73 11.22
C ILE A 95 2.61 7.88 10.43
N TRP A 96 1.50 7.52 11.05
CA TRP A 96 0.43 6.78 10.39
C TRP A 96 -0.25 7.62 9.29
N PHE A 97 -0.54 7.00 8.15
CA PHE A 97 -1.30 7.64 7.09
C PHE A 97 -2.40 6.77 6.47
N GLY A 98 -2.51 5.50 6.84
CA GLY A 98 -3.59 4.68 6.31
C GLY A 98 -3.52 3.21 6.67
N GLY A 99 -4.50 2.46 6.20
CA GLY A 99 -4.49 1.01 6.19
C GLY A 99 -3.50 0.48 5.14
N PHE A 100 -3.07 -0.77 5.31
CA PHE A 100 -2.16 -1.43 4.39
C PHE A 100 -2.92 -2.14 3.26
N ASN A 101 -2.37 -2.07 2.05
CA ASN A 101 -2.76 -2.91 0.93
C ASN A 101 -1.52 -3.39 0.16
N PRO A 102 -1.31 -4.72 0.02
CA PRO A 102 -0.17 -5.27 -0.70
C PRO A 102 -0.23 -5.04 -2.22
N PHE A 103 -1.32 -4.47 -2.74
CA PHE A 103 -1.50 -4.11 -4.15
C PHE A 103 -1.69 -2.60 -4.32
N ALA A 104 -0.99 -1.82 -3.52
CA ALA A 104 -1.02 -0.37 -3.59
C ALA A 104 0.31 0.21 -4.10
N THR A 105 0.20 1.40 -4.66
CA THR A 105 1.32 2.30 -4.88
C THR A 105 1.28 3.35 -3.79
N TYR A 106 2.36 3.46 -3.05
CA TYR A 106 2.56 4.46 -2.01
C TYR A 106 3.53 5.52 -2.52
N THR A 107 3.15 6.78 -2.45
CA THR A 107 3.96 7.90 -2.93
C THR A 107 4.25 8.85 -1.77
N LEU A 108 5.52 9.13 -1.55
CA LEU A 108 6.02 10.10 -0.57
C LEU A 108 6.72 11.23 -1.33
N ASP A 109 6.17 12.45 -1.25
CA ASP A 109 6.74 13.63 -1.88
C ASP A 109 7.64 14.35 -0.89
N LEU A 110 8.96 14.27 -1.13
CA LEU A 110 10.00 14.91 -0.32
C LEU A 110 10.24 16.34 -0.79
N ALA A 111 10.21 17.27 0.12
CA ALA A 111 10.66 18.65 -0.13
C ALA A 111 12.19 18.77 -0.14
N GLY A 112 12.86 17.83 0.53
CA GLY A 112 14.30 17.71 0.63
C GLY A 112 14.72 17.11 1.96
N CYS A 113 15.95 16.57 2.00
CA CYS A 113 16.58 16.05 3.20
C CYS A 113 17.94 16.70 3.41
N THR A 114 18.30 16.98 4.66
CA THR A 114 19.64 17.50 5.05
C THR A 114 20.23 16.66 6.16
N GLY A 115 21.57 16.66 6.28
CA GLY A 115 22.28 15.82 7.25
C GLY A 115 22.24 14.35 6.84
N GLN A 116 22.07 13.45 7.79
CA GLN A 116 22.15 12.01 7.58
C GLN A 116 20.97 11.26 8.22
N GLY A 117 20.37 10.31 7.47
CA GLY A 117 19.26 9.53 7.98
C GLY A 117 18.67 8.53 6.98
N GLU A 118 17.49 8.05 7.32
CA GLU A 118 16.66 7.19 6.47
C GLU A 118 15.22 7.71 6.46
N VAL A 119 14.56 7.63 5.31
CA VAL A 119 13.15 8.00 5.14
C VAL A 119 12.46 7.01 4.22
N GLY A 120 11.18 6.72 4.46
CA GLY A 120 10.38 5.84 3.62
C GLY A 120 9.13 5.32 4.31
N PHE A 121 8.82 4.07 4.07
CA PHE A 121 7.56 3.45 4.49
C PHE A 121 7.81 2.36 5.54
N GLU A 122 6.92 2.34 6.53
CA GLU A 122 6.80 1.28 7.54
C GLU A 122 5.41 0.68 7.44
N PHE A 123 5.35 -0.64 7.45
CA PHE A 123 4.11 -1.41 7.49
C PHE A 123 4.19 -2.39 8.65
N SER A 124 3.20 -2.33 9.54
CA SER A 124 3.24 -3.13 10.76
C SER A 124 1.85 -3.50 11.25
N ASP A 125 1.74 -4.65 11.90
CA ASP A 125 0.57 -4.97 12.72
C ASP A 125 0.53 -4.09 13.99
N ALA A 126 -0.63 -4.05 14.65
CA ALA A 126 -0.84 -3.23 15.85
C ALA A 126 0.11 -3.60 17.00
N LYS A 127 0.56 -4.85 17.08
CA LYS A 127 1.49 -5.35 18.10
C LYS A 127 2.94 -5.19 17.70
N LYS A 128 3.20 -4.75 16.46
CA LYS A 128 4.53 -4.69 15.86
C LYS A 128 5.26 -6.05 15.87
N THR A 129 4.49 -7.12 15.82
CA THR A 129 4.99 -8.49 15.78
C THR A 129 5.52 -8.82 14.40
N ASN A 130 4.79 -8.37 13.37
CA ASN A 130 5.19 -8.48 11.98
C ASN A 130 5.30 -7.08 11.40
N GLN A 131 6.43 -6.78 10.80
CA GLN A 131 6.74 -5.46 10.26
C GLN A 131 7.60 -5.59 9.02
N PHE A 132 7.49 -4.65 8.11
CA PHE A 132 8.53 -4.44 7.12
C PHE A 132 8.70 -2.94 6.82
N PHE A 133 9.91 -2.61 6.45
CA PHE A 133 10.34 -1.25 6.15
C PHE A 133 10.95 -1.22 4.76
N VAL A 134 10.53 -0.24 3.97
CA VAL A 134 11.15 0.08 2.68
C VAL A 134 11.59 1.52 2.76
N VAL A 135 12.89 1.72 2.94
CA VAL A 135 13.48 3.03 3.22
C VAL A 135 14.63 3.36 2.29
N VAL A 136 14.87 4.62 2.10
CA VAL A 136 16.08 5.15 1.47
C VAL A 136 16.92 5.86 2.50
N GLY A 137 18.22 5.61 2.47
CA GLY A 137 19.20 6.41 3.21
C GLY A 137 19.53 7.67 2.46
N PHE A 138 19.87 8.72 3.20
CA PHE A 138 20.36 9.94 2.63
C PHE A 138 21.54 10.50 3.45
N ALA A 139 22.40 11.23 2.76
CA ALA A 139 23.47 12.02 3.36
C ALA A 139 23.67 13.29 2.52
N ASP A 140 23.77 14.43 3.18
CA ASP A 140 24.06 15.73 2.56
C ASP A 140 23.17 16.07 1.35
N GLY A 141 21.90 15.70 1.42
CA GLY A 141 20.91 15.98 0.38
C GLY A 141 20.92 14.99 -0.80
N PHE A 142 21.63 13.87 -0.70
CA PHE A 142 21.67 12.82 -1.72
C PHE A 142 21.22 11.48 -1.16
N LEU A 143 20.58 10.67 -2.00
CA LEU A 143 20.24 9.29 -1.66
C LEU A 143 21.49 8.41 -1.65
N THR A 144 21.60 7.55 -0.65
CA THR A 144 22.81 6.72 -0.46
C THR A 144 22.55 5.23 -0.58
N LYS A 145 21.37 4.77 -0.21
CA LYS A 145 20.99 3.36 -0.23
C LYS A 145 19.48 3.20 -0.35
N ALA A 146 19.04 2.03 -0.80
CA ALA A 146 17.67 1.56 -0.66
C ALA A 146 17.70 0.24 0.11
N ARG A 147 16.82 0.07 1.09
CA ARG A 147 16.87 -1.02 2.07
C ARG A 147 15.49 -1.58 2.34
N LEU A 148 15.44 -2.90 2.45
CA LEU A 148 14.30 -3.65 2.97
C LEU A 148 14.69 -4.27 4.30
N ARG A 149 13.87 -4.07 5.32
CA ARG A 149 13.97 -4.76 6.60
C ARG A 149 12.65 -5.44 6.90
N VAL A 150 12.68 -6.71 7.28
CA VAL A 150 11.49 -7.50 7.61
C VAL A 150 11.64 -8.10 9.00
N LEU A 151 10.60 -7.94 9.80
CA LEU A 151 10.46 -8.62 11.08
C LEU A 151 9.29 -9.59 11.00
N HIS A 152 9.51 -10.81 11.43
CA HIS A 152 8.47 -11.82 11.58
C HIS A 152 8.53 -12.37 13.00
N ASN A 153 7.38 -12.37 13.70
CA ASN A 153 7.31 -12.73 15.12
C ASN A 153 8.29 -11.93 15.99
N ALA A 154 8.39 -10.62 15.77
CA ALA A 154 9.29 -9.69 16.44
C ALA A 154 10.79 -9.98 16.25
N VAL A 155 11.15 -10.88 15.33
CA VAL A 155 12.53 -11.21 14.98
C VAL A 155 12.86 -10.63 13.61
N VAL A 156 14.02 -9.99 13.47
CA VAL A 156 14.51 -9.53 12.17
C VAL A 156 14.89 -10.75 11.34
N VAL A 157 14.15 -11.01 10.26
CA VAL A 157 14.36 -12.14 9.34
C VAL A 157 15.03 -11.72 8.04
N ALA A 158 14.98 -10.43 7.70
CA ALA A 158 15.73 -9.84 6.61
C ALA A 158 16.12 -8.40 6.95
N ASP A 159 17.31 -8.00 6.51
CA ASP A 159 17.81 -6.64 6.58
C ASP A 159 18.85 -6.48 5.47
N GLU A 160 18.39 -6.06 4.28
CA GLU A 160 19.15 -6.17 3.05
C GLU A 160 19.08 -4.91 2.18
N SER A 161 20.13 -4.67 1.41
CA SER A 161 20.10 -3.66 0.36
C SER A 161 19.28 -4.18 -0.82
N ILE A 162 18.33 -3.34 -1.25
CA ILE A 162 17.50 -3.59 -2.43
C ILE A 162 17.86 -2.66 -3.59
N ALA A 163 18.93 -1.89 -3.44
CA ALA A 163 19.37 -0.92 -4.44
C ALA A 163 19.66 -1.59 -5.80
N THR A 164 19.15 -1.01 -6.87
CA THR A 164 19.38 -1.48 -8.25
C THR A 164 20.18 -0.48 -9.07
N ASN A 165 19.73 0.78 -9.15
CA ASN A 165 20.31 1.82 -10.00
C ASN A 165 20.69 3.08 -9.21
N LEU A 166 20.86 2.96 -7.90
CA LEU A 166 21.23 4.08 -7.04
C LEU A 166 22.73 4.36 -7.18
N THR A 167 23.09 5.56 -7.62
CA THR A 167 24.47 5.96 -7.93
C THR A 167 25.08 6.91 -6.89
N GLY A 168 24.27 7.39 -5.92
CA GLY A 168 24.65 8.39 -4.93
C GLY A 168 24.66 9.83 -5.47
N LYS A 169 24.13 10.04 -6.67
CA LYS A 169 23.96 11.38 -7.29
C LYS A 169 22.50 11.85 -7.27
N GLU A 170 21.61 10.96 -6.92
CA GLU A 170 20.18 11.20 -6.82
C GLU A 170 19.92 12.12 -5.63
N ARG A 171 19.26 13.27 -5.89
CA ARG A 171 18.88 14.22 -4.83
C ARG A 171 17.83 13.58 -3.92
N ALA A 172 17.96 13.78 -2.62
CA ALA A 172 16.97 13.34 -1.63
C ALA A 172 15.77 14.31 -1.59
N GLU A 173 15.13 14.46 -2.74
CA GLU A 173 13.95 15.31 -2.99
C GLU A 173 13.08 14.69 -4.07
N GLY A 174 11.83 15.21 -4.28
CA GLY A 174 10.88 14.69 -5.23
C GLY A 174 10.14 13.47 -4.70
N GLN A 175 9.58 12.66 -5.58
CA GLN A 175 8.74 11.54 -5.18
C GLN A 175 9.53 10.25 -5.01
N LEU A 176 9.35 9.61 -3.85
CA LEU A 176 9.66 8.21 -3.64
C LEU A 176 8.36 7.42 -3.84
N ILE A 177 8.35 6.50 -4.81
CA ILE A 177 7.16 5.74 -5.20
C ILE A 177 7.43 4.27 -4.94
N LEU A 178 6.74 3.70 -3.96
CA LEU A 178 6.77 2.27 -3.66
C LEU A 178 5.58 1.60 -4.33
N GLN A 179 5.84 0.84 -5.39
CA GLN A 179 4.84 0.00 -6.03
C GLN A 179 4.90 -1.39 -5.43
N MET A 180 3.79 -1.85 -4.86
CA MET A 180 3.65 -3.19 -4.32
C MET A 180 2.71 -4.04 -5.17
N LEU A 181 3.10 -5.28 -5.42
CA LEU A 181 2.30 -6.30 -6.09
C LEU A 181 2.42 -7.61 -5.29
N GLY A 182 1.73 -7.65 -4.15
CA GLY A 182 1.95 -8.67 -3.14
C GLY A 182 3.25 -8.40 -2.38
N SER A 183 4.11 -9.40 -2.25
CA SER A 183 5.46 -9.28 -1.64
C SER A 183 6.52 -8.78 -2.62
N GLY A 184 6.22 -8.75 -3.92
CA GLY A 184 7.06 -8.12 -4.91
C GLY A 184 6.92 -6.60 -4.84
N LEU A 185 8.03 -5.90 -4.72
CA LEU A 185 8.07 -4.45 -4.63
C LEU A 185 9.12 -3.82 -5.53
N VAL A 186 8.81 -2.62 -6.00
CA VAL A 186 9.77 -1.75 -6.70
C VAL A 186 9.68 -0.36 -6.08
N LEU A 187 10.83 0.18 -5.73
CA LEU A 187 10.98 1.54 -5.28
C LEU A 187 11.51 2.40 -6.42
N TYR A 188 10.80 3.46 -6.74
CA TYR A 188 11.20 4.44 -7.74
C TYR A 188 11.48 5.77 -7.09
N GLN A 189 12.33 6.56 -7.75
CA GLN A 189 12.47 8.00 -7.51
C GLN A 189 12.02 8.77 -8.75
N GLN A 190 11.35 9.90 -8.53
CA GLN A 190 10.94 10.83 -9.57
C GLN A 190 11.16 12.28 -9.10
N ASN A 191 12.18 12.91 -9.66
CA ASN A 191 12.41 14.37 -9.48
C ASN A 191 11.84 15.15 -10.66
N SER A 192 11.99 14.59 -11.86
CA SER A 192 11.45 15.13 -13.11
C SER A 192 11.31 14.01 -14.13
N GLY A 193 10.40 14.14 -15.09
CA GLY A 193 10.20 13.12 -16.13
C GLY A 193 9.58 11.83 -15.59
N LEU A 194 10.04 10.68 -16.09
CA LEU A 194 9.51 9.36 -15.73
C LEU A 194 10.16 8.84 -14.43
N PRO A 195 9.41 8.10 -13.60
CA PRO A 195 9.95 7.43 -12.43
C PRO A 195 11.10 6.48 -12.78
N GLN A 196 12.21 6.56 -12.05
CA GLN A 196 13.38 5.71 -12.22
C GLN A 196 13.44 4.67 -11.09
N PRO A 197 13.58 3.37 -11.39
CA PRO A 197 13.67 2.34 -10.36
C PRO A 197 15.02 2.46 -9.64
N ILE A 198 14.99 2.59 -8.32
CA ILE A 198 16.16 2.68 -7.44
C ILE A 198 16.32 1.50 -6.51
N GLY A 199 15.28 0.67 -6.38
CA GLY A 199 15.32 -0.54 -5.56
C GLY A 199 14.27 -1.55 -5.99
N GLN A 200 14.55 -2.82 -5.74
CA GLN A 200 13.64 -3.92 -6.06
C GLN A 200 13.87 -5.10 -5.13
N SER A 201 12.80 -5.75 -4.67
CA SER A 201 12.87 -6.99 -3.89
C SER A 201 11.58 -7.80 -4.03
N ASP A 202 11.68 -9.08 -3.63
CA ASP A 202 10.56 -9.96 -3.31
C ASP A 202 10.83 -10.61 -1.95
N PHE A 203 9.99 -10.32 -0.97
CA PHE A 203 10.18 -10.81 0.40
C PHE A 203 9.18 -11.90 0.82
N ASN A 204 8.54 -12.57 -0.15
CA ASN A 204 7.56 -13.63 0.11
C ASN A 204 8.09 -14.77 1.01
N GLN A 205 9.40 -15.06 0.92
CA GLN A 205 10.05 -16.05 1.76
C GLN A 205 10.12 -15.68 3.25
N TYR A 206 10.06 -14.38 3.56
CA TYR A 206 10.15 -13.87 4.92
C TYR A 206 8.77 -13.59 5.54
N LEU A 207 7.84 -13.07 4.73
CA LEU A 207 6.50 -12.71 5.15
C LEU A 207 5.52 -12.88 3.99
N ASP A 208 4.64 -13.88 4.11
CA ASP A 208 3.65 -14.19 3.07
C ASP A 208 2.42 -13.28 3.17
N LEU A 209 2.42 -12.19 2.42
CA LEU A 209 1.32 -11.22 2.39
C LEU A 209 0.01 -11.75 1.76
N ARG A 210 -0.04 -13.01 1.29
CA ARG A 210 -1.30 -13.65 0.86
C ARG A 210 -2.15 -14.10 2.03
N LYS A 211 -1.58 -14.19 3.22
CA LYS A 211 -2.29 -14.55 4.45
C LYS A 211 -3.10 -13.38 4.96
N LYS A 212 -4.41 -13.59 5.11
CA LYS A 212 -5.37 -12.53 5.51
C LYS A 212 -5.02 -11.86 6.83
N GLU A 213 -4.48 -12.61 7.79
CA GLU A 213 -4.07 -12.10 9.11
C GLU A 213 -3.03 -10.99 9.01
N TYR A 214 -2.14 -11.03 8.01
CA TYR A 214 -1.16 -9.98 7.78
C TYR A 214 -1.78 -8.76 7.09
N ILE A 215 -2.68 -8.98 6.12
CA ILE A 215 -3.32 -7.90 5.37
C ILE A 215 -4.23 -7.07 6.27
N TYR A 216 -5.10 -7.71 7.05
CA TYR A 216 -6.08 -7.01 7.86
C TYR A 216 -5.49 -6.33 9.10
N GLY A 217 -4.37 -6.82 9.61
CA GLY A 217 -3.72 -6.27 10.80
C GLY A 217 -2.76 -5.12 10.54
N PHE A 218 -2.30 -4.96 9.29
CA PHE A 218 -1.24 -4.01 8.98
C PHE A 218 -1.75 -2.59 8.80
N GLN A 219 -0.90 -1.66 9.24
CA GLN A 219 -1.05 -0.22 9.09
C GLN A 219 0.11 0.33 8.26
N SER A 220 -0.16 1.39 7.50
CA SER A 220 0.84 2.10 6.69
C SER A 220 1.29 3.36 7.43
N LYS A 221 2.60 3.50 7.58
CA LYS A 221 3.24 4.61 8.27
C LYS A 221 4.41 5.14 7.46
N LEU A 222 4.71 6.41 7.60
CA LEU A 222 6.00 6.96 7.25
C LEU A 222 7.01 6.61 8.33
N ASN A 223 8.21 6.21 7.94
CA ASN A 223 9.33 5.98 8.83
C ASN A 223 10.41 7.03 8.53
N ILE A 224 10.80 7.79 9.53
CA ILE A 224 11.88 8.76 9.47
C ILE A 224 12.86 8.44 10.59
N HIS A 225 14.10 8.14 10.23
CA HIS A 225 15.19 7.93 11.17
C HIS A 225 16.29 8.91 10.85
N LEU A 226 16.47 9.92 11.68
CA LEU A 226 17.54 10.90 11.57
C LEU A 226 18.67 10.48 12.49
N GLN A 227 19.90 10.52 12.01
CA GLN A 227 21.09 10.60 12.85
C GLN A 227 21.30 12.05 13.29
N GLU A 228 21.17 12.95 12.32
CA GLU A 228 21.11 14.41 12.48
C GLU A 228 20.53 15.02 11.19
N GLY A 229 19.99 16.23 11.25
CA GLY A 229 19.50 16.94 10.10
C GLY A 229 17.99 17.03 10.03
N SER A 230 17.43 17.06 8.81
CA SER A 230 16.00 17.24 8.62
C SER A 230 15.45 16.49 7.40
N VAL A 231 14.15 16.18 7.49
CA VAL A 231 13.33 15.69 6.37
C VAL A 231 12.14 16.61 6.20
N GLY A 232 11.97 17.15 4.99
CA GLY A 232 10.78 17.88 4.58
C GLY A 232 9.86 17.03 3.73
N ILE A 233 8.57 16.99 4.04
CA ILE A 233 7.55 16.19 3.37
C ILE A 233 6.42 17.10 2.91
N ARG A 234 6.03 17.02 1.60
CA ARG A 234 4.89 17.74 1.03
C ARG A 234 3.60 16.94 1.12
N SER A 235 3.69 15.64 0.83
CA SER A 235 2.51 14.76 0.88
C SER A 235 2.89 13.29 0.98
N VAL A 236 1.93 12.49 1.42
CA VAL A 236 1.95 11.05 1.29
C VAL A 236 0.62 10.57 0.72
N GLU A 237 0.67 9.66 -0.23
CA GLU A 237 -0.50 9.14 -0.93
C GLU A 237 -0.44 7.62 -1.01
N ALA A 238 -1.61 6.99 -1.07
CA ALA A 238 -1.75 5.58 -1.39
C ALA A 238 -2.88 5.40 -2.39
N GLY A 239 -2.63 4.62 -3.43
CA GLY A 239 -3.59 4.29 -4.47
C GLY A 239 -3.47 2.83 -4.90
N LEU A 240 -4.42 2.35 -5.70
CA LEU A 240 -4.29 1.01 -6.28
C LEU A 240 -3.09 0.94 -7.21
N SER A 241 -2.33 -0.15 -7.07
CA SER A 241 -1.27 -0.48 -8.03
C SER A 241 -1.84 -1.26 -9.19
N THR A 242 -1.73 -0.72 -10.40
CA THR A 242 -2.03 -1.43 -11.65
C THR A 242 -0.80 -2.09 -12.26
N GLY A 243 0.31 -2.12 -11.50
CA GLY A 243 1.60 -2.61 -11.99
C GLY A 243 2.19 -1.71 -13.09
N ASN A 244 3.02 -2.31 -13.93
CA ASN A 244 3.65 -1.64 -15.08
C ASN A 244 2.81 -1.76 -16.36
N GLY A 245 1.71 -2.48 -16.31
CA GLY A 245 0.78 -2.66 -17.41
C GLY A 245 -0.24 -3.76 -17.14
N LEU A 246 -1.26 -3.77 -17.97
CA LEU A 246 -2.33 -4.74 -17.95
C LEU A 246 -2.32 -5.55 -19.23
N ALA A 247 -2.61 -6.85 -19.14
CA ALA A 247 -2.66 -7.76 -20.29
C ALA A 247 -3.84 -8.74 -20.15
N ASP A 248 -4.09 -9.51 -21.20
CA ASP A 248 -5.07 -10.60 -21.23
C ASP A 248 -6.46 -10.14 -20.77
N ILE A 249 -6.89 -9.00 -21.26
CA ILE A 249 -8.19 -8.40 -20.91
C ILE A 249 -9.31 -9.30 -21.37
N ARG A 250 -10.18 -9.71 -20.45
CA ARG A 250 -11.38 -10.51 -20.75
C ARG A 250 -12.58 -9.93 -20.03
N ALA A 251 -13.66 -9.73 -20.75
CA ALA A 251 -14.94 -9.39 -20.14
C ALA A 251 -15.42 -10.56 -19.28
N ILE A 252 -15.96 -10.25 -18.11
CA ILE A 252 -16.70 -11.20 -17.31
C ILE A 252 -18.10 -11.27 -17.92
N THR A 253 -18.60 -12.48 -18.17
CA THR A 253 -19.87 -12.72 -18.81
C THR A 253 -20.76 -13.63 -17.95
N TYR A 254 -22.05 -13.54 -18.16
CA TYR A 254 -22.99 -14.56 -17.72
C TYR A 254 -22.79 -15.85 -18.53
N GLU A 255 -23.42 -16.93 -18.09
CA GLU A 255 -23.35 -18.26 -18.78
C GLU A 255 -23.84 -18.22 -20.22
N ASN A 256 -24.77 -17.32 -20.54
CA ASN A 256 -25.29 -17.09 -21.90
C ASN A 256 -24.34 -16.27 -22.80
N GLY A 257 -23.19 -15.82 -22.26
CA GLY A 257 -22.21 -15.05 -22.98
C GLY A 257 -22.42 -13.51 -22.94
N ASP A 258 -23.50 -13.04 -22.36
CA ASP A 258 -23.73 -11.59 -22.20
C ASP A 258 -22.71 -10.98 -21.23
N PRO A 259 -22.16 -9.80 -21.52
CA PRO A 259 -21.26 -9.12 -20.61
C PRO A 259 -21.94 -8.83 -19.27
N LEU A 260 -21.20 -9.04 -18.17
CA LEU A 260 -21.67 -8.68 -16.84
C LEU A 260 -21.73 -7.16 -16.74
N LEU A 261 -22.97 -6.65 -16.70
CA LEU A 261 -23.26 -5.23 -16.45
C LEU A 261 -23.91 -5.12 -15.07
N ASP A 262 -23.17 -4.58 -14.12
CA ASP A 262 -23.64 -4.37 -12.75
C ASP A 262 -23.47 -2.91 -12.35
N GLN A 263 -24.53 -2.29 -11.84
CA GLN A 263 -24.57 -0.87 -11.48
C GLN A 263 -24.08 0.08 -12.60
N GLY A 264 -24.34 -0.27 -13.85
CA GLY A 264 -23.91 0.50 -15.01
C GLY A 264 -22.43 0.34 -15.35
N ARG A 265 -21.72 -0.62 -14.76
CA ARG A 265 -20.30 -0.90 -15.01
C ARG A 265 -20.11 -2.25 -15.69
N LEU A 266 -19.24 -2.27 -16.67
CA LEU A 266 -18.71 -3.50 -17.26
C LEU A 266 -17.56 -4.04 -16.40
N TRP A 267 -17.47 -5.35 -16.30
CA TRP A 267 -16.48 -6.03 -15.48
C TRP A 267 -15.52 -6.86 -16.32
N TYR A 268 -14.24 -6.84 -15.91
CA TYR A 268 -13.14 -7.49 -16.65
C TYR A 268 -12.20 -8.20 -15.70
N THR A 269 -11.58 -9.27 -16.18
CA THR A 269 -10.36 -9.79 -15.60
C THR A 269 -9.17 -9.35 -16.44
N MET A 270 -8.06 -9.05 -15.78
CA MET A 270 -6.81 -8.64 -16.44
C MET A 270 -5.61 -9.19 -15.69
N SER A 271 -4.59 -9.62 -16.43
CA SER A 271 -3.29 -9.92 -15.85
C SER A 271 -2.55 -8.63 -15.50
N ILE A 272 -2.12 -8.51 -14.25
CA ILE A 272 -1.30 -7.38 -13.80
C ILE A 272 0.17 -7.73 -14.03
N ARG A 273 0.89 -6.87 -14.73
CA ARG A 273 2.33 -7.00 -15.01
C ARG A 273 3.13 -6.08 -14.10
N GLY A 274 4.24 -6.57 -13.56
CA GLY A 274 5.15 -5.78 -12.71
C GLY A 274 6.59 -6.29 -12.80
N ARG A 275 7.54 -5.47 -12.36
CA ARG A 275 8.98 -5.84 -12.44
C ARG A 275 9.36 -6.91 -11.44
N ALA A 276 8.91 -6.79 -10.21
CA ALA A 276 9.26 -7.69 -9.12
C ALA A 276 8.08 -8.62 -8.78
N LEU A 277 7.44 -9.21 -9.78
CA LEU A 277 6.34 -10.14 -9.58
C LEU A 277 6.87 -11.57 -9.45
N PRO A 278 6.78 -12.18 -8.27
CA PRO A 278 7.15 -13.58 -8.09
C PRO A 278 6.13 -14.52 -8.74
N HIS A 279 4.89 -14.07 -8.90
CA HIS A 279 3.77 -14.84 -9.46
C HIS A 279 2.91 -13.99 -10.38
N HIS A 280 2.18 -14.64 -11.29
CA HIS A 280 1.15 -13.96 -12.05
C HIS A 280 0.01 -13.50 -11.13
N ILE A 281 -0.38 -12.25 -11.26
CA ILE A 281 -1.50 -11.67 -10.53
C ILE A 281 -2.63 -11.42 -11.52
N GLN A 282 -3.81 -11.91 -11.15
CA GLN A 282 -5.05 -11.64 -11.86
C GLN A 282 -5.84 -10.59 -11.07
N GLY A 283 -6.18 -9.50 -11.72
CA GLY A 283 -7.05 -8.46 -11.17
C GLY A 283 -8.45 -8.54 -11.74
N VAL A 284 -9.42 -8.07 -10.98
CA VAL A 284 -10.78 -7.81 -11.46
C VAL A 284 -11.00 -6.31 -11.44
N PHE A 285 -11.47 -5.79 -12.57
CA PHE A 285 -11.64 -4.37 -12.82
C PHE A 285 -13.04 -4.08 -13.30
N SER A 286 -13.52 -2.88 -13.07
CA SER A 286 -14.77 -2.41 -13.67
C SER A 286 -14.56 -1.04 -14.29
N MET A 287 -15.24 -0.79 -15.38
CA MET A 287 -15.27 0.52 -16.03
C MET A 287 -16.72 0.95 -16.31
N ASN A 288 -16.94 2.24 -16.27
CA ASN A 288 -18.20 2.80 -16.77
C ASN A 288 -18.09 2.89 -18.31
N PRO A 289 -18.97 2.22 -19.09
CA PRO A 289 -18.89 2.24 -20.55
C PRO A 289 -19.24 3.59 -21.16
N THR A 290 -19.84 4.50 -20.38
CA THR A 290 -20.27 5.83 -20.86
C THR A 290 -19.27 6.94 -20.50
N VAL A 291 -18.33 6.66 -19.61
CA VAL A 291 -17.31 7.61 -19.13
C VAL A 291 -15.98 6.87 -19.02
N PHE A 292 -14.95 7.43 -19.61
CA PHE A 292 -13.59 6.88 -19.47
C PHE A 292 -13.01 7.32 -18.13
N ASP A 293 -13.30 6.56 -17.07
CA ASP A 293 -12.78 6.77 -15.70
C ASP A 293 -11.72 5.71 -15.38
#